data_922255afd565bf5129ee0933b390f0b4
#
_entry.id   922255afd565bf5129ee0933b390f0b4
#
_cell.length_a   1.000
_cell.length_b   1.000
_cell.length_c   1.000
_cell.angle_alpha   90.00
_cell.angle_beta   90.00
_cell.angle_gamma   90.00
#
_symmetry.space_group_name_H-M   'P 1'
#
loop_
_entity.id
_entity.type
_entity.pdbx_description
1 polymer ?
#
loop_
_entity_poly.entity_id
_entity_poly.type
_entity_poly.pdbx_seq_one_letter_code
_entity_poly.pdbx_strand_id
1 'polypeptide(L)'
;MKLPQVAVVAIAGVIAAAPAAAQKTRVGIRGSLFTINGHPTYTPEAGFPKADTNLIGTLLNVRAVQAIFDDANYPQKGSRQNPYKSNTMGDVAFDYPDGKWDPERQTDEFVAALPQWRACGLLAFTVNLQGGGPTDGNFGDIAPTQPEDNTAFDPQGALKPAYARRLEKVIAAADRAGMVVIVGLYYFGQDERVQVTPDNRYIKRGIENAIGFLKSLPYRNVLIEINNETSDSGYGHSILKASGVVDAVLLAKKAAEGEFPVSMSWSGGIQPRGSRADAALRAADYLMIHTNGETPEQVHESIAAFRRWAGYDRPLMINEDGVSTMNLYAAVEEHAGWGFYDQGWNNYRDGFQSPPTNWTINTPVKWVFFEQVARLTGSPAPPRPKYDAEDTPVIHLIGLTPGQTVKGRAWVEAIVEDRHSRWPIKRVEFFLDGRPYSYRRNAPFAPGGSEWWDVSQLPAGAHVLRVVAYDMRGPRFTETATILDVPFTVEE
;
A
#
# COMPACT_ATOMS: atom_id res chain seq x y z
N MET A 1 6.85 -58.99 -54.78
CA MET A 1 7.52 -57.92 -53.99
C MET A 1 6.48 -57.37 -52.98
N LYS A 2 6.54 -57.84 -51.73
CA LYS A 2 5.60 -57.40 -50.66
C LYS A 2 6.27 -56.30 -49.88
N LEU A 3 5.58 -55.16 -49.79
CA LEU A 3 6.01 -54.00 -48.97
C LEU A 3 5.67 -54.27 -47.49
N PRO A 4 6.52 -53.89 -46.53
CA PRO A 4 6.22 -54.08 -45.12
C PRO A 4 5.26 -52.99 -44.58
N GLN A 5 4.30 -53.45 -43.80
CA GLN A 5 3.42 -52.56 -43.00
C GLN A 5 4.20 -51.97 -41.85
N VAL A 6 4.22 -50.64 -41.78
CA VAL A 6 4.73 -49.87 -40.62
C VAL A 6 3.60 -49.73 -39.62
N ALA A 7 3.75 -50.31 -38.45
CA ALA A 7 2.85 -50.13 -37.31
C ALA A 7 3.16 -48.78 -36.62
N VAL A 8 2.20 -47.87 -36.64
CA VAL A 8 2.28 -46.64 -35.86
C VAL A 8 1.80 -46.93 -34.43
N VAL A 9 2.70 -46.92 -33.47
CA VAL A 9 2.39 -47.01 -32.05
C VAL A 9 2.04 -45.59 -31.57
N ALA A 10 0.77 -45.31 -31.29
CA ALA A 10 0.33 -44.09 -30.64
C ALA A 10 0.65 -44.18 -29.14
N ILE A 11 1.63 -43.43 -28.68
CA ILE A 11 1.90 -43.26 -27.27
C ILE A 11 0.91 -42.22 -26.74
N ALA A 12 -0.15 -42.65 -26.05
CA ALA A 12 -1.03 -41.81 -25.28
C ALA A 12 -0.26 -41.32 -24.03
N GLY A 13 0.28 -40.11 -24.11
CA GLY A 13 0.87 -39.45 -22.96
C GLY A 13 -0.26 -39.08 -21.95
N VAL A 14 -0.31 -39.80 -20.84
CA VAL A 14 -1.10 -39.39 -19.67
C VAL A 14 -0.43 -38.14 -19.09
N ILE A 15 -0.99 -36.97 -19.36
CA ILE A 15 -0.63 -35.75 -18.63
C ILE A 15 -1.17 -35.94 -17.21
N ALA A 16 -0.33 -36.37 -16.30
CA ALA A 16 -0.62 -36.35 -14.88
C ALA A 16 -0.78 -34.89 -14.49
N ALA A 17 -2.02 -34.47 -14.15
CA ALA A 17 -2.26 -33.16 -13.54
C ALA A 17 -1.40 -33.10 -12.27
N ALA A 18 -0.50 -32.11 -12.21
CA ALA A 18 0.26 -31.85 -11.00
C ALA A 18 -0.74 -31.62 -9.85
N PRO A 19 -0.52 -32.24 -8.66
CA PRO A 19 -1.42 -32.02 -7.54
C PRO A 19 -1.48 -30.52 -7.28
N ALA A 20 -2.70 -29.98 -7.17
CA ALA A 20 -2.92 -28.57 -6.78
C ALA A 20 -2.10 -28.33 -5.52
N ALA A 21 -1.20 -27.33 -5.56
CA ALA A 21 -0.37 -26.99 -4.41
C ALA A 21 -1.31 -26.76 -3.22
N ALA A 22 -1.09 -27.51 -2.13
CA ALA A 22 -1.95 -27.38 -0.95
C ALA A 22 -1.95 -25.93 -0.48
N GLN A 23 -3.13 -25.39 -0.22
CA GLN A 23 -3.33 -24.06 0.35
C GLN A 23 -2.44 -23.87 1.59
N LYS A 24 -1.58 -22.85 1.57
CA LYS A 24 -0.64 -22.58 2.67
C LYS A 24 -1.11 -21.48 3.59
N THR A 25 -1.87 -20.51 3.08
CA THR A 25 -2.21 -19.28 3.78
C THR A 25 -3.73 -19.06 3.80
N ARG A 26 -4.29 -19.03 5.00
CA ARG A 26 -5.70 -18.69 5.21
C ARG A 26 -5.79 -17.49 6.13
N VAL A 27 -6.32 -16.37 5.65
CA VAL A 27 -6.63 -15.22 6.50
C VAL A 27 -7.99 -15.40 7.17
N GLY A 28 -8.12 -14.92 8.39
CA GLY A 28 -9.38 -14.93 9.14
C GLY A 28 -9.40 -13.81 10.18
N ILE A 29 -10.51 -13.76 10.92
CA ILE A 29 -10.72 -12.78 11.98
C ILE A 29 -11.18 -13.53 13.25
N ARG A 30 -10.62 -13.13 14.41
CA ARG A 30 -11.01 -13.60 15.72
C ARG A 30 -11.11 -12.41 16.67
N GLY A 31 -12.35 -11.96 16.94
CA GLY A 31 -12.58 -10.70 17.66
C GLY A 31 -11.96 -9.53 16.94
N SER A 32 -11.13 -8.75 17.63
CA SER A 32 -10.43 -7.58 17.06
C SER A 32 -9.11 -7.91 16.36
N LEU A 33 -8.82 -9.18 16.10
CA LEU A 33 -7.53 -9.63 15.57
C LEU A 33 -7.67 -10.28 14.21
N PHE A 34 -6.81 -9.90 13.27
CA PHE A 34 -6.54 -10.69 12.06
C PHE A 34 -5.75 -11.94 12.43
N THR A 35 -6.04 -13.03 11.74
CA THR A 35 -5.32 -14.29 11.89
C THR A 35 -4.82 -14.80 10.55
N ILE A 36 -3.69 -15.51 10.57
CA ILE A 36 -3.21 -16.33 9.47
C ILE A 36 -3.10 -17.76 9.99
N ASN A 37 -3.77 -18.69 9.29
CA ASN A 37 -3.83 -20.12 9.68
C ASN A 37 -4.32 -20.34 11.13
N GLY A 38 -5.23 -19.48 11.61
CA GLY A 38 -5.82 -19.54 12.96
C GLY A 38 -4.99 -18.88 14.06
N HIS A 39 -3.77 -18.45 13.79
CA HIS A 39 -2.93 -17.73 14.75
C HIS A 39 -3.03 -16.20 14.50
N PRO A 40 -3.13 -15.36 15.55
CA PRO A 40 -3.03 -13.93 15.36
C PRO A 40 -1.74 -13.55 14.62
N THR A 41 -1.83 -12.59 13.72
CA THR A 41 -0.65 -12.08 13.02
C THR A 41 0.39 -11.53 14.01
N TYR A 42 1.64 -11.56 13.64
CA TYR A 42 2.78 -11.03 14.41
C TYR A 42 2.93 -11.65 15.82
N THR A 43 2.54 -12.92 15.96
CA THR A 43 2.85 -13.72 17.17
C THR A 43 4.00 -14.69 16.92
N PRO A 44 4.62 -15.28 17.96
CA PRO A 44 5.61 -16.35 17.80
C PRO A 44 5.10 -17.53 16.97
N GLU A 45 3.84 -17.92 17.16
CA GLU A 45 3.18 -19.01 16.42
C GLU A 45 2.99 -18.65 14.94
N ALA A 46 2.85 -17.37 14.62
CA ALA A 46 2.82 -16.86 13.25
C ALA A 46 4.23 -16.61 12.65
N GLY A 47 5.28 -16.96 13.37
CA GLY A 47 6.67 -16.83 12.93
C GLY A 47 7.35 -15.50 13.28
N PHE A 48 6.81 -14.75 14.24
CA PHE A 48 7.32 -13.43 14.66
C PHE A 48 7.62 -13.36 16.17
N PRO A 49 8.62 -14.13 16.67
CA PRO A 49 8.89 -14.22 18.11
C PRO A 49 9.46 -12.93 18.74
N LYS A 50 9.83 -11.96 17.94
CA LYS A 50 10.42 -10.68 18.38
C LYS A 50 9.60 -9.46 17.95
N ALA A 51 8.37 -9.67 17.45
CA ALA A 51 7.53 -8.56 17.04
C ALA A 51 7.11 -7.69 18.23
N ASP A 52 6.89 -6.41 17.98
CA ASP A 52 6.27 -5.51 18.93
C ASP A 52 4.88 -6.04 19.28
N THR A 53 4.53 -6.05 20.56
CA THR A 53 3.27 -6.61 21.04
C THR A 53 2.05 -5.86 20.55
N ASN A 54 2.19 -4.57 20.23
CA ASN A 54 1.12 -3.77 19.65
C ASN A 54 0.76 -4.17 18.22
N LEU A 55 1.64 -4.92 17.53
CA LEU A 55 1.34 -5.49 16.21
C LEU A 55 0.45 -6.72 16.24
N ILE A 56 0.30 -7.38 17.39
CA ILE A 56 -0.43 -8.65 17.46
C ILE A 56 -1.85 -8.50 16.92
N GLY A 57 -2.18 -9.28 15.90
CA GLY A 57 -3.50 -9.27 15.28
C GLY A 57 -3.73 -8.12 14.29
N THR A 58 -2.72 -7.31 13.98
CA THR A 58 -2.81 -6.26 12.94
C THR A 58 -2.31 -6.76 11.58
N LEU A 59 -2.43 -5.93 10.53
CA LEU A 59 -1.84 -6.19 9.22
C LEU A 59 -1.13 -4.92 8.72
N LEU A 60 0.20 -4.95 8.68
CA LEU A 60 0.98 -3.98 7.93
C LEU A 60 0.88 -4.30 6.44
N ASN A 61 0.68 -3.29 5.63
CA ASN A 61 0.41 -3.48 4.20
C ASN A 61 1.04 -2.40 3.32
N VAL A 62 1.03 -2.65 2.02
CA VAL A 62 1.47 -1.73 0.96
C VAL A 62 0.35 -1.59 -0.06
N ARG A 63 0.11 -0.40 -0.53
CA ARG A 63 -0.77 -0.16 -1.69
C ARG A 63 -0.02 -0.48 -2.98
N ALA A 64 -0.31 -1.65 -3.54
CA ALA A 64 0.20 -2.10 -4.84
C ALA A 64 -0.96 -2.19 -5.86
N VAL A 65 -1.85 -1.19 -5.84
CA VAL A 65 -3.13 -1.22 -6.54
C VAL A 65 -3.04 -1.50 -8.03
N GLN A 66 -1.92 -1.12 -8.67
CA GLN A 66 -1.69 -1.29 -10.10
C GLN A 66 -0.88 -2.54 -10.47
N ALA A 67 -0.73 -3.50 -9.55
CA ALA A 67 0.05 -4.71 -9.82
C ALA A 67 -0.50 -5.58 -10.96
N ILE A 68 -1.80 -5.46 -11.26
CA ILE A 68 -2.46 -6.17 -12.35
C ILE A 68 -3.00 -5.24 -13.44
N PHE A 69 -2.60 -3.96 -13.41
CA PHE A 69 -3.09 -2.92 -14.31
C PHE A 69 -2.87 -3.27 -15.78
N ASP A 70 -3.84 -2.86 -16.59
CA ASP A 70 -3.81 -2.95 -18.04
C ASP A 70 -4.77 -1.89 -18.60
N ASP A 71 -4.27 -0.95 -19.37
CA ASP A 71 -5.12 0.07 -19.99
C ASP A 71 -5.67 -0.43 -21.34
N ALA A 72 -6.97 -0.62 -21.41
CA ALA A 72 -7.65 -1.02 -22.64
C ALA A 72 -7.52 0.01 -23.77
N ASN A 73 -7.19 1.26 -23.47
CA ASN A 73 -7.01 2.32 -24.44
C ASN A 73 -5.54 2.56 -24.85
N TYR A 74 -4.59 1.90 -24.18
CA TYR A 74 -3.19 2.01 -24.53
C TYR A 74 -2.89 1.21 -25.83
N PRO A 75 -2.10 1.72 -26.78
CA PRO A 75 -1.41 3.02 -26.77
C PRO A 75 -2.23 4.19 -27.31
N GLN A 76 -3.50 4.02 -27.64
CA GLN A 76 -4.29 5.02 -28.34
C GLN A 76 -4.53 6.29 -27.53
N LYS A 77 -4.62 6.16 -26.23
CA LYS A 77 -4.71 7.29 -25.28
C LYS A 77 -3.53 7.35 -24.33
N GLY A 78 -2.43 6.74 -24.70
CA GLY A 78 -1.21 6.71 -23.88
C GLY A 78 -0.56 8.07 -23.65
N SER A 79 -1.02 9.12 -24.31
CA SER A 79 -0.57 10.48 -24.09
C SER A 79 -1.31 11.08 -22.90
N ARG A 80 -0.67 11.09 -21.76
CA ARG A 80 -1.08 11.93 -20.65
C ARG A 80 -0.42 13.28 -20.76
N GLN A 81 -1.22 14.29 -20.92
CA GLN A 81 -0.76 15.63 -20.64
C GLN A 81 -0.72 15.81 -19.13
N ASN A 82 0.46 15.74 -18.56
CA ASN A 82 0.69 16.20 -17.22
C ASN A 82 0.55 17.73 -17.19
N PRO A 83 -0.51 18.30 -16.59
CA PRO A 83 -0.72 19.74 -16.59
C PRO A 83 0.37 20.52 -15.84
N TYR A 84 1.18 19.84 -15.04
CA TYR A 84 2.27 20.45 -14.27
C TYR A 84 3.65 20.26 -14.90
N LYS A 85 3.75 19.37 -15.87
CA LYS A 85 5.00 19.12 -16.60
C LYS A 85 4.69 18.89 -18.06
N SER A 86 4.70 19.94 -18.82
CA SER A 86 4.47 19.89 -20.26
C SER A 86 5.39 18.94 -21.03
N ASN A 87 6.43 18.39 -20.41
CA ASN A 87 7.51 17.77 -21.17
C ASN A 87 8.14 16.52 -20.56
N THR A 88 7.69 15.98 -19.42
CA THR A 88 8.51 14.97 -18.73
C THR A 88 7.88 13.59 -18.60
N MET A 89 6.61 13.44 -18.89
CA MET A 89 6.01 12.11 -18.96
C MET A 89 5.77 11.64 -20.40
N GLY A 90 6.22 12.41 -21.39
CA GLY A 90 6.06 12.05 -22.80
C GLY A 90 4.61 11.75 -23.20
N ASP A 91 4.41 11.48 -24.46
CA ASP A 91 3.11 11.06 -24.97
C ASP A 91 2.78 9.59 -24.69
N VAL A 92 3.62 8.89 -23.90
CA VAL A 92 3.47 7.47 -23.58
C VAL A 92 3.72 7.25 -22.08
N ALA A 93 2.64 7.14 -21.34
CA ALA A 93 2.69 7.11 -19.88
C ALA A 93 3.24 5.80 -19.29
N PHE A 94 3.19 4.69 -20.02
CA PHE A 94 3.41 3.36 -19.44
C PHE A 94 4.56 2.56 -20.06
N ASP A 95 5.31 3.11 -21.00
CA ASP A 95 6.46 2.39 -21.54
C ASP A 95 7.55 2.21 -20.50
N TYR A 96 8.15 1.02 -20.48
CA TYR A 96 9.34 0.74 -19.69
C TYR A 96 10.54 1.54 -20.20
N PRO A 97 11.54 1.83 -19.36
CA PRO A 97 12.77 2.49 -19.83
C PRO A 97 13.49 1.73 -20.95
N ASP A 98 13.29 0.42 -21.03
CA ASP A 98 13.95 -0.50 -21.94
C ASP A 98 12.99 -1.14 -22.98
N GLY A 99 11.71 -0.73 -23.01
CA GLY A 99 10.75 -1.31 -23.95
C GLY A 99 9.34 -0.79 -23.81
N LYS A 100 8.44 -1.40 -24.56
CA LYS A 100 7.02 -1.07 -24.51
C LYS A 100 6.34 -1.57 -23.25
N TRP A 101 5.18 -0.97 -22.93
CA TRP A 101 4.32 -1.43 -21.87
C TRP A 101 3.96 -2.91 -22.04
N ASP A 102 4.12 -3.66 -20.97
CA ASP A 102 3.76 -5.07 -20.89
C ASP A 102 3.11 -5.36 -19.52
N PRO A 103 1.78 -5.56 -19.47
CA PRO A 103 1.07 -5.81 -18.22
C PRO A 103 1.40 -7.17 -17.59
N GLU A 104 1.86 -8.15 -18.38
CA GLU A 104 2.31 -9.43 -17.82
C GLU A 104 3.65 -9.24 -17.10
N ARG A 105 4.59 -8.50 -17.70
CA ARG A 105 5.86 -8.10 -17.06
C ARG A 105 5.62 -7.34 -15.76
N GLN A 106 4.68 -6.38 -15.75
CA GLN A 106 4.30 -5.62 -14.55
C GLN A 106 3.92 -6.54 -13.40
N THR A 107 3.08 -7.52 -13.68
CA THR A 107 2.62 -8.50 -12.69
C THR A 107 3.74 -9.47 -12.31
N ASP A 108 4.58 -9.90 -13.25
CA ASP A 108 5.69 -10.82 -12.99
C ASP A 108 6.76 -10.20 -12.08
N GLU A 109 7.12 -8.96 -12.32
CA GLU A 109 8.05 -8.21 -11.47
C GLU A 109 7.46 -7.97 -10.07
N PHE A 110 6.15 -7.70 -9.98
CA PHE A 110 5.46 -7.61 -8.69
C PHE A 110 5.55 -8.92 -7.90
N VAL A 111 5.18 -10.02 -8.52
CA VAL A 111 5.24 -11.36 -7.90
C VAL A 111 6.66 -11.71 -7.46
N ALA A 112 7.67 -11.33 -8.26
CA ALA A 112 9.09 -11.55 -7.92
C ALA A 112 9.55 -10.75 -6.70
N ALA A 113 8.93 -9.60 -6.39
CA ALA A 113 9.27 -8.77 -5.23
C ALA A 113 8.70 -9.30 -3.90
N LEU A 114 7.61 -10.06 -3.92
CA LEU A 114 6.90 -10.51 -2.71
C LEU A 114 7.79 -11.25 -1.69
N PRO A 115 8.73 -12.15 -2.09
CA PRO A 115 9.61 -12.79 -1.13
C PRO A 115 10.48 -11.81 -0.33
N GLN A 116 10.97 -10.74 -0.97
CA GLN A 116 11.74 -9.70 -0.30
C GLN A 116 10.87 -8.92 0.69
N TRP A 117 9.66 -8.53 0.30
CA TRP A 117 8.71 -7.83 1.18
C TRP A 117 8.36 -8.70 2.40
N ARG A 118 8.06 -9.96 2.16
CA ARG A 118 7.76 -10.92 3.24
C ARG A 118 8.94 -11.14 4.19
N ALA A 119 10.16 -11.21 3.66
CA ALA A 119 11.36 -11.35 4.47
C ALA A 119 11.58 -10.17 5.44
N CYS A 120 11.13 -8.96 5.08
CA CYS A 120 11.11 -7.79 5.96
C CYS A 120 9.96 -7.81 6.97
N GLY A 121 9.09 -8.82 6.98
CA GLY A 121 7.98 -8.94 7.92
C GLY A 121 6.64 -8.42 7.40
N LEU A 122 6.54 -7.92 6.17
CA LEU A 122 5.26 -7.47 5.60
C LEU A 122 4.32 -8.66 5.39
N LEU A 123 3.06 -8.53 5.81
CA LEU A 123 2.07 -9.60 5.70
C LEU A 123 0.95 -9.35 4.71
N ALA A 124 0.74 -8.10 4.27
CA ALA A 124 -0.37 -7.80 3.38
C ALA A 124 -0.02 -6.74 2.32
N PHE A 125 -0.82 -6.70 1.26
CA PHE A 125 -0.80 -5.64 0.25
C PHE A 125 -2.17 -5.53 -0.43
N THR A 126 -2.46 -4.36 -1.00
CA THR A 126 -3.71 -4.09 -1.74
C THR A 126 -3.46 -4.17 -3.24
N VAL A 127 -4.34 -4.90 -3.94
CA VAL A 127 -4.43 -4.94 -5.40
C VAL A 127 -5.86 -4.67 -5.81
N ASN A 128 -6.08 -3.77 -6.78
CA ASN A 128 -7.41 -3.38 -7.18
C ASN A 128 -7.83 -3.98 -8.53
N LEU A 129 -9.10 -4.35 -8.62
CA LEU A 129 -9.78 -4.69 -9.89
C LEU A 129 -10.17 -3.42 -10.67
N GLN A 130 -10.51 -2.33 -9.96
CA GLN A 130 -10.53 -0.98 -10.49
C GLN A 130 -9.61 -0.12 -9.64
N GLY A 131 -8.71 0.60 -10.28
CA GLY A 131 -7.90 1.60 -9.62
C GLY A 131 -8.19 2.99 -10.11
N GLY A 132 -7.76 4.00 -9.40
CA GLY A 132 -7.59 5.34 -9.93
C GLY A 132 -6.64 5.32 -11.12
N GLY A 133 -6.54 6.40 -11.87
CA GLY A 133 -5.53 6.47 -12.91
C GLY A 133 -4.13 6.32 -12.31
N PRO A 134 -3.24 5.62 -13.00
CA PRO A 134 -1.95 5.26 -12.44
C PRO A 134 -1.10 6.43 -11.97
N THR A 135 -1.32 7.61 -12.48
CA THR A 135 -0.43 8.75 -12.21
C THR A 135 -1.14 10.02 -11.79
N ASP A 136 -2.39 9.99 -11.48
CA ASP A 136 -3.19 11.21 -11.47
C ASP A 136 -3.67 11.71 -10.12
N GLY A 137 -3.67 10.91 -9.10
CA GLY A 137 -3.98 11.37 -7.75
C GLY A 137 -3.17 12.60 -7.34
N ASN A 138 -2.07 12.84 -8.02
CA ASN A 138 -1.23 14.01 -7.85
C ASN A 138 -1.78 15.30 -8.43
N PHE A 139 -2.80 15.24 -9.26
CA PHE A 139 -3.24 16.37 -10.04
C PHE A 139 -4.61 16.91 -9.61
N GLY A 140 -5.21 16.31 -8.60
CA GLY A 140 -6.38 16.84 -7.92
C GLY A 140 -7.71 16.53 -8.58
N ASP A 141 -7.73 16.16 -9.86
CA ASP A 141 -8.94 15.83 -10.59
C ASP A 141 -8.90 14.39 -11.06
N ILE A 142 -9.61 13.54 -10.37
CA ILE A 142 -9.48 12.12 -10.55
C ILE A 142 -10.25 11.65 -11.78
N ALA A 143 -11.54 11.74 -11.81
CA ALA A 143 -12.33 11.01 -12.78
C ALA A 143 -12.38 11.59 -14.20
N PRO A 144 -12.61 12.88 -14.43
CA PRO A 144 -12.84 13.37 -15.79
C PRO A 144 -11.57 13.48 -16.63
N THR A 145 -10.41 13.51 -16.01
CA THR A 145 -9.13 13.81 -16.65
C THR A 145 -8.24 12.60 -16.86
N GLN A 146 -8.58 11.47 -16.24
CA GLN A 146 -7.84 10.21 -16.43
C GLN A 146 -8.18 9.60 -17.78
N PRO A 147 -7.19 9.44 -18.70
CA PRO A 147 -7.45 8.83 -19.99
C PRO A 147 -7.59 7.31 -19.93
N GLU A 148 -7.09 6.67 -18.87
CA GLU A 148 -7.00 5.24 -18.74
C GLU A 148 -8.33 4.60 -18.32
N ASP A 149 -8.66 3.45 -18.89
CA ASP A 149 -9.72 2.57 -18.43
C ASP A 149 -9.12 1.53 -17.48
N ASN A 150 -8.89 1.92 -16.26
CA ASN A 150 -8.30 1.06 -15.23
C ASN A 150 -9.37 0.20 -14.57
N THR A 151 -9.84 -0.81 -15.26
CA THR A 151 -10.88 -1.71 -14.76
C THR A 151 -10.73 -3.14 -15.28
N ALA A 152 -10.82 -4.10 -14.36
CA ALA A 152 -10.92 -5.52 -14.66
C ALA A 152 -12.33 -5.94 -15.14
N PHE A 153 -13.33 -5.06 -15.04
CA PHE A 153 -14.69 -5.37 -15.43
C PHE A 153 -14.97 -4.91 -16.86
N ASP A 154 -15.78 -5.69 -17.56
CA ASP A 154 -16.43 -5.23 -18.79
C ASP A 154 -17.68 -4.38 -18.48
N PRO A 155 -18.32 -3.76 -19.48
CA PRO A 155 -19.53 -2.95 -19.28
C PRO A 155 -20.68 -3.68 -18.60
N GLN A 156 -20.73 -5.00 -18.65
CA GLN A 156 -21.77 -5.85 -18.06
C GLN A 156 -21.36 -6.45 -16.70
N GLY A 157 -20.18 -6.10 -16.18
CA GLY A 157 -19.70 -6.56 -14.89
C GLY A 157 -19.05 -7.94 -14.91
N ALA A 158 -18.69 -8.48 -16.08
CA ALA A 158 -17.88 -9.69 -16.15
C ALA A 158 -16.38 -9.36 -15.99
N LEU A 159 -15.62 -10.27 -15.36
CA LEU A 159 -14.17 -10.10 -15.27
C LEU A 159 -13.50 -10.34 -16.62
N LYS A 160 -12.64 -9.43 -17.03
CA LYS A 160 -11.78 -9.58 -18.19
C LYS A 160 -10.77 -10.73 -17.94
N PRO A 161 -10.67 -11.72 -18.84
CA PRO A 161 -9.85 -12.90 -18.59
C PRO A 161 -8.37 -12.61 -18.31
N ALA A 162 -7.79 -11.57 -18.92
CA ALA A 162 -6.40 -11.19 -18.69
C ALA A 162 -6.18 -10.69 -17.23
N TYR A 163 -7.07 -9.83 -16.74
CA TYR A 163 -7.04 -9.38 -15.34
C TYR A 163 -7.25 -10.54 -14.36
N ALA A 164 -8.19 -11.43 -14.64
CA ALA A 164 -8.44 -12.60 -13.79
C ALA A 164 -7.21 -13.51 -13.67
N ARG A 165 -6.51 -13.79 -14.78
CA ARG A 165 -5.26 -14.57 -14.75
C ARG A 165 -4.15 -13.89 -13.96
N ARG A 166 -3.96 -12.56 -14.11
CA ARG A 166 -2.96 -11.82 -13.35
C ARG A 166 -3.30 -11.78 -11.87
N LEU A 167 -4.57 -11.60 -11.51
CA LEU A 167 -5.03 -11.66 -10.12
C LEU A 167 -4.75 -13.04 -9.49
N GLU A 168 -5.11 -14.14 -10.18
CA GLU A 168 -4.81 -15.48 -9.72
C GLU A 168 -3.32 -15.69 -9.49
N LYS A 169 -2.46 -15.24 -10.42
CA LYS A 169 -1.00 -15.30 -10.31
C LYS A 169 -0.49 -14.59 -9.06
N VAL A 170 -1.02 -13.40 -8.76
CA VAL A 170 -0.69 -12.61 -7.57
C VAL A 170 -1.13 -13.34 -6.29
N ILE A 171 -2.39 -13.80 -6.24
CA ILE A 171 -2.94 -14.51 -5.08
C ILE A 171 -2.16 -15.78 -4.79
N ALA A 172 -1.85 -16.56 -5.83
CA ALA A 172 -1.06 -17.79 -5.71
C ALA A 172 0.37 -17.53 -5.19
N ALA A 173 1.00 -16.47 -5.65
CA ALA A 173 2.34 -16.09 -5.19
C ALA A 173 2.31 -15.60 -3.73
N ALA A 174 1.32 -14.82 -3.36
CA ALA A 174 1.10 -14.36 -1.99
C ALA A 174 0.83 -15.56 -1.04
N ASP A 175 0.01 -16.54 -1.47
CA ASP A 175 -0.26 -17.76 -0.71
C ASP A 175 1.04 -18.52 -0.40
N ARG A 176 1.91 -18.71 -1.41
CA ARG A 176 3.23 -19.34 -1.23
C ARG A 176 4.15 -18.57 -0.29
N ALA A 177 4.05 -17.23 -0.30
CA ALA A 177 4.85 -16.37 0.55
C ALA A 177 4.30 -16.22 1.99
N GLY A 178 3.10 -16.73 2.28
CA GLY A 178 2.44 -16.51 3.57
C GLY A 178 1.90 -15.09 3.73
N MET A 179 1.43 -14.48 2.65
CA MET A 179 0.94 -13.10 2.60
C MET A 179 -0.56 -13.04 2.25
N VAL A 180 -1.20 -11.96 2.68
CA VAL A 180 -2.62 -11.66 2.46
C VAL A 180 -2.76 -10.64 1.34
N VAL A 181 -3.71 -10.87 0.44
CA VAL A 181 -4.08 -9.94 -0.62
C VAL A 181 -5.37 -9.24 -0.25
N ILE A 182 -5.34 -7.92 -0.17
CA ILE A 182 -6.55 -7.09 -0.06
C ILE A 182 -6.98 -6.78 -1.50
N VAL A 183 -8.10 -7.35 -1.92
CA VAL A 183 -8.64 -7.16 -3.27
C VAL A 183 -9.68 -6.06 -3.25
N GLY A 184 -9.31 -4.89 -3.78
CA GLY A 184 -10.23 -3.77 -3.99
C GLY A 184 -11.06 -3.99 -5.27
N LEU A 185 -12.39 -3.88 -5.18
CA LEU A 185 -13.24 -4.15 -6.32
C LEU A 185 -13.49 -2.90 -7.16
N TYR A 186 -13.88 -1.78 -6.53
CA TYR A 186 -14.30 -0.57 -7.23
C TYR A 186 -13.51 0.66 -6.81
N TYR A 187 -13.34 1.58 -7.74
CA TYR A 187 -12.71 2.88 -7.53
C TYR A 187 -13.57 3.98 -8.13
N PHE A 188 -13.67 5.12 -7.43
CA PHE A 188 -14.44 6.26 -7.91
C PHE A 188 -13.92 6.77 -9.26
N GLY A 189 -14.84 7.20 -10.13
CA GLY A 189 -14.55 7.64 -11.48
C GLY A 189 -14.33 6.54 -12.49
N GLN A 190 -13.88 5.35 -12.10
CA GLN A 190 -13.78 4.19 -12.99
C GLN A 190 -15.10 3.41 -13.10
N ASP A 191 -15.93 3.48 -12.08
CA ASP A 191 -17.25 2.82 -12.07
C ASP A 191 -18.19 3.35 -13.16
N GLU A 192 -18.17 4.66 -13.44
CA GLU A 192 -18.98 5.27 -14.51
C GLU A 192 -18.41 5.10 -15.90
N ARG A 193 -17.10 4.95 -16.00
CA ARG A 193 -16.38 5.00 -17.28
C ARG A 193 -16.66 3.82 -18.17
N VAL A 194 -16.84 2.66 -17.57
CA VAL A 194 -17.08 1.40 -18.28
C VAL A 194 -18.51 0.92 -18.06
N GLN A 195 -19.05 1.08 -16.86
CA GLN A 195 -20.41 0.66 -16.51
C GLN A 195 -21.36 1.86 -16.57
N VAL A 196 -21.51 2.42 -17.74
CA VAL A 196 -22.25 3.69 -17.98
C VAL A 196 -23.76 3.63 -17.68
N THR A 197 -24.32 2.47 -17.36
CA THR A 197 -25.72 2.33 -17.00
C THR A 197 -25.94 2.81 -15.57
N PRO A 198 -26.78 3.83 -15.31
CA PRO A 198 -26.90 4.45 -13.98
C PRO A 198 -27.54 3.54 -12.93
N ASP A 199 -28.15 2.44 -13.32
CA ASP A 199 -28.64 1.44 -12.37
C ASP A 199 -27.51 0.56 -11.85
N ASN A 200 -27.64 0.05 -10.64
CA ASN A 200 -26.60 -0.70 -9.97
C ASN A 200 -26.47 -2.17 -10.45
N ARG A 201 -27.17 -2.59 -11.51
CA ARG A 201 -27.22 -4.02 -11.90
C ARG A 201 -25.87 -4.61 -12.26
N TYR A 202 -25.07 -3.85 -12.99
CA TYR A 202 -23.75 -4.32 -13.44
C TYR A 202 -22.70 -4.22 -12.35
N ILE A 203 -22.82 -3.26 -11.44
CA ILE A 203 -22.00 -3.20 -10.21
C ILE A 203 -22.27 -4.44 -9.34
N LYS A 204 -23.55 -4.77 -9.11
CA LYS A 204 -23.93 -5.98 -8.36
C LYS A 204 -23.39 -7.24 -9.02
N ARG A 205 -23.55 -7.36 -10.35
CA ARG A 205 -23.00 -8.48 -11.11
C ARG A 205 -21.47 -8.54 -11.02
N GLY A 206 -20.78 -7.40 -11.06
CA GLY A 206 -19.32 -7.35 -10.89
C GLY A 206 -18.87 -7.85 -9.52
N ILE A 207 -19.57 -7.46 -8.45
CA ILE A 207 -19.33 -7.99 -7.11
C ILE A 207 -19.47 -9.51 -7.08
N GLU A 208 -20.60 -10.03 -7.60
CA GLU A 208 -20.89 -11.47 -7.64
C GLU A 208 -19.87 -12.24 -8.48
N ASN A 209 -19.49 -11.71 -9.66
CA ASN A 209 -18.51 -12.34 -10.55
C ASN A 209 -17.09 -12.33 -9.94
N ALA A 210 -16.66 -11.22 -9.33
CA ALA A 210 -15.37 -11.15 -8.67
C ALA A 210 -15.27 -12.16 -7.52
N ILE A 211 -16.28 -12.23 -6.67
CA ILE A 211 -16.31 -13.16 -5.54
C ILE A 211 -16.44 -14.61 -6.03
N GLY A 212 -17.28 -14.87 -7.03
CA GLY A 212 -17.42 -16.18 -7.67
C GLY A 212 -16.09 -16.67 -8.24
N PHE A 213 -15.33 -15.78 -8.91
CA PHE A 213 -13.99 -16.08 -9.38
C PHE A 213 -13.06 -16.41 -8.21
N LEU A 214 -12.99 -15.59 -7.17
CA LEU A 214 -12.14 -15.86 -5.99
C LEU A 214 -12.49 -17.20 -5.31
N LYS A 215 -13.78 -17.53 -5.21
CA LYS A 215 -14.25 -18.82 -4.66
C LYS A 215 -13.83 -20.00 -5.53
N SER A 216 -13.75 -19.84 -6.85
CA SER A 216 -13.32 -20.91 -7.77
C SER A 216 -11.84 -21.25 -7.63
N LEU A 217 -11.03 -20.35 -7.03
CA LEU A 217 -9.63 -20.58 -6.75
C LEU A 217 -9.42 -21.36 -5.44
N PRO A 218 -8.33 -22.13 -5.32
CA PRO A 218 -8.04 -22.89 -4.10
C PRO A 218 -7.41 -22.06 -2.99
N TYR A 219 -7.45 -20.73 -3.06
CA TYR A 219 -6.76 -19.81 -2.15
C TYR A 219 -7.72 -19.14 -1.19
N ARG A 220 -7.29 -18.90 0.05
CA ARG A 220 -8.07 -18.24 1.11
C ARG A 220 -7.28 -17.16 1.86
N ASN A 221 -6.26 -16.63 1.23
CA ASN A 221 -5.43 -15.52 1.71
C ASN A 221 -5.93 -14.15 1.20
N VAL A 222 -7.24 -13.98 1.05
CA VAL A 222 -7.86 -12.79 0.47
C VAL A 222 -8.78 -12.09 1.48
N LEU A 223 -8.63 -10.77 1.59
CA LEU A 223 -9.60 -9.84 2.17
C LEU A 223 -10.26 -9.07 1.02
N ILE A 224 -11.54 -8.73 1.14
CA ILE A 224 -12.28 -7.99 0.11
C ILE A 224 -12.54 -6.57 0.59
N GLU A 225 -12.10 -5.60 -0.21
CA GLU A 225 -12.50 -4.20 -0.12
C GLU A 225 -13.51 -3.91 -1.24
N ILE A 226 -14.77 -3.59 -0.87
CA ILE A 226 -15.83 -3.34 -1.88
C ILE A 226 -15.47 -2.17 -2.77
N ASN A 227 -15.05 -1.07 -2.17
CA ASN A 227 -14.66 0.11 -2.92
C ASN A 227 -13.74 1.02 -2.10
N ASN A 228 -12.90 1.73 -2.82
CA ASN A 228 -11.99 2.71 -2.28
C ASN A 228 -12.77 3.97 -1.86
N GLU A 229 -12.62 4.40 -0.60
CA GLU A 229 -13.18 5.65 -0.09
C GLU A 229 -14.68 5.83 -0.40
N THR A 230 -15.51 4.97 0.14
CA THR A 230 -16.96 5.02 -0.07
C THR A 230 -17.61 6.37 0.33
N SER A 231 -16.93 7.20 1.09
CA SER A 231 -17.30 8.58 1.42
C SER A 231 -17.06 9.57 0.28
N ASP A 232 -16.28 9.18 -0.74
CA ASP A 232 -15.96 10.05 -1.87
C ASP A 232 -17.19 10.31 -2.75
N SER A 233 -17.32 11.55 -3.23
CA SER A 233 -18.43 11.99 -4.08
C SER A 233 -18.28 11.56 -5.54
N GLY A 234 -17.10 11.07 -5.94
CA GLY A 234 -16.75 10.71 -7.31
C GLY A 234 -17.37 9.41 -7.84
N TYR A 235 -18.11 8.66 -7.01
CA TYR A 235 -18.88 7.50 -7.51
C TYR A 235 -20.14 7.91 -8.25
N GLY A 236 -20.37 7.34 -9.43
CA GLY A 236 -21.61 7.49 -10.18
C GLY A 236 -22.73 6.60 -9.66
N HIS A 237 -22.39 5.38 -9.25
CA HIS A 237 -23.35 4.38 -8.81
C HIS A 237 -23.69 4.50 -7.32
N SER A 238 -24.98 4.63 -7.01
CA SER A 238 -25.46 4.86 -5.64
C SER A 238 -25.09 3.75 -4.65
N ILE A 239 -24.94 2.52 -5.10
CA ILE A 239 -24.57 1.37 -4.28
C ILE A 239 -23.12 1.44 -3.77
N LEU A 240 -22.26 2.26 -4.38
CA LEU A 240 -20.88 2.48 -3.97
C LEU A 240 -20.69 3.72 -3.07
N LYS A 241 -21.74 4.53 -2.92
CA LYS A 241 -21.74 5.73 -2.04
C LYS A 241 -22.05 5.36 -0.60
N ALA A 242 -21.66 6.20 0.34
CA ALA A 242 -21.94 5.99 1.77
C ALA A 242 -23.43 5.67 2.07
N SER A 243 -24.33 6.25 1.30
CA SER A 243 -25.77 6.00 1.43
C SER A 243 -26.26 4.63 0.90
N GLY A 244 -25.45 3.94 0.12
CA GLY A 244 -25.81 2.69 -0.55
C GLY A 244 -24.89 1.50 -0.27
N VAL A 245 -23.68 1.73 0.21
CA VAL A 245 -22.62 0.71 0.30
C VAL A 245 -22.96 -0.48 1.21
N VAL A 246 -23.89 -0.31 2.14
CA VAL A 246 -24.39 -1.43 2.96
C VAL A 246 -24.97 -2.54 2.08
N ASP A 247 -25.67 -2.20 0.97
CA ASP A 247 -26.24 -3.20 0.08
C ASP A 247 -25.14 -3.96 -0.69
N ALA A 248 -24.04 -3.28 -1.05
CA ALA A 248 -22.87 -3.91 -1.66
C ALA A 248 -22.15 -4.86 -0.68
N VAL A 249 -21.95 -4.43 0.57
CA VAL A 249 -21.34 -5.26 1.62
C VAL A 249 -22.17 -6.52 1.87
N LEU A 250 -23.48 -6.37 2.06
CA LEU A 250 -24.38 -7.51 2.29
C LEU A 250 -24.43 -8.47 1.09
N LEU A 251 -24.44 -7.94 -0.15
CA LEU A 251 -24.36 -8.75 -1.37
C LEU A 251 -23.04 -9.53 -1.42
N ALA A 252 -21.92 -8.87 -1.16
CA ALA A 252 -20.61 -9.49 -1.15
C ALA A 252 -20.49 -10.58 -0.08
N LYS A 253 -20.96 -10.33 1.14
CA LYS A 253 -20.97 -11.33 2.22
C LYS A 253 -21.84 -12.53 1.85
N LYS A 254 -23.00 -12.30 1.24
CA LYS A 254 -23.85 -13.38 0.73
C LYS A 254 -23.12 -14.20 -0.35
N ALA A 255 -22.45 -13.56 -1.30
CA ALA A 255 -21.71 -14.25 -2.35
C ALA A 255 -20.48 -14.99 -1.80
N ALA A 256 -19.80 -14.41 -0.82
CA ALA A 256 -18.61 -15.00 -0.20
C ALA A 256 -18.92 -16.20 0.70
N GLU A 257 -20.15 -16.34 1.21
CA GLU A 257 -20.58 -17.46 2.09
C GLU A 257 -19.62 -17.68 3.29
N GLY A 258 -19.01 -16.61 3.79
CA GLY A 258 -18.06 -16.67 4.90
C GLY A 258 -16.63 -17.12 4.53
N GLU A 259 -16.33 -17.34 3.25
CA GLU A 259 -15.01 -17.75 2.81
C GLU A 259 -13.98 -16.60 2.82
N PHE A 260 -14.44 -15.36 2.65
CA PHE A 260 -13.60 -14.16 2.64
C PHE A 260 -14.18 -13.07 3.54
N PRO A 261 -13.39 -12.44 4.41
CA PRO A 261 -13.81 -11.24 5.11
C PRO A 261 -14.03 -10.07 4.15
N VAL A 262 -15.08 -9.28 4.40
CA VAL A 262 -15.53 -8.19 3.54
C VAL A 262 -15.59 -6.88 4.31
N SER A 263 -15.06 -5.81 3.71
CA SER A 263 -15.13 -4.44 4.20
C SER A 263 -15.19 -3.43 3.05
N MET A 264 -15.13 -2.16 3.37
CA MET A 264 -14.95 -1.00 2.48
C MET A 264 -14.09 0.02 3.19
N SER A 265 -13.37 0.87 2.46
CA SER A 265 -12.59 1.94 3.07
C SER A 265 -13.35 3.27 3.15
N TRP A 266 -12.90 4.12 4.06
CA TRP A 266 -13.41 5.46 4.32
C TRP A 266 -12.27 6.46 4.27
N SER A 267 -12.50 7.64 3.66
CA SER A 267 -11.51 8.72 3.67
C SER A 267 -11.21 9.17 5.10
N GLY A 268 -9.98 9.53 5.37
CA GLY A 268 -9.54 10.04 6.66
C GLY A 268 -10.29 11.30 7.11
N GLY A 269 -10.43 11.47 8.41
CA GLY A 269 -11.09 12.62 9.00
C GLY A 269 -12.60 12.73 8.76
N ILE A 270 -13.16 11.89 7.87
CA ILE A 270 -14.59 11.89 7.53
C ILE A 270 -15.26 10.74 8.25
N GLN A 271 -16.05 11.07 9.26
CA GLN A 271 -16.94 10.09 9.86
C GLN A 271 -18.18 9.97 8.97
N PRO A 272 -18.51 8.79 8.43
CA PRO A 272 -19.76 8.60 7.71
C PRO A 272 -20.91 8.91 8.63
N ARG A 273 -21.90 9.61 8.10
CA ARG A 273 -23.08 10.00 8.86
C ARG A 273 -24.32 9.39 8.24
N GLY A 274 -25.22 8.92 9.11
CA GLY A 274 -26.53 8.42 8.73
C GLY A 274 -26.68 6.90 8.90
N SER A 275 -27.91 6.48 9.06
CA SER A 275 -28.28 5.11 9.43
C SER A 275 -27.76 4.03 8.46
N ARG A 276 -27.62 4.34 7.18
CA ARG A 276 -27.11 3.38 6.18
C ARG A 276 -25.58 3.23 6.25
N ALA A 277 -24.84 4.33 6.47
CA ALA A 277 -23.40 4.28 6.69
C ALA A 277 -23.07 3.50 7.97
N ASP A 278 -23.81 3.77 9.06
CA ASP A 278 -23.70 3.00 10.30
C ASP A 278 -24.03 1.51 10.09
N ALA A 279 -25.03 1.20 9.27
CA ALA A 279 -25.37 -0.18 8.94
C ALA A 279 -24.27 -0.86 8.12
N ALA A 280 -23.61 -0.14 7.20
CA ALA A 280 -22.49 -0.66 6.43
C ALA A 280 -21.31 -1.03 7.34
N LEU A 281 -20.96 -0.14 8.27
CA LEU A 281 -19.92 -0.44 9.26
C LEU A 281 -20.26 -1.64 10.11
N ARG A 282 -21.49 -1.74 10.63
CA ARG A 282 -21.91 -2.91 11.40
C ARG A 282 -21.87 -4.21 10.60
N ALA A 283 -22.12 -4.14 9.29
CA ALA A 283 -22.09 -5.30 8.39
C ALA A 283 -20.67 -5.74 8.01
N ALA A 284 -19.68 -4.83 8.03
CA ALA A 284 -18.29 -5.12 7.68
C ALA A 284 -17.64 -6.10 8.69
N ASP A 285 -16.77 -6.97 8.19
CA ASP A 285 -16.05 -7.94 9.02
C ASP A 285 -14.81 -7.32 9.69
N TYR A 286 -14.26 -6.27 9.10
CA TYR A 286 -13.15 -5.48 9.63
C TYR A 286 -13.31 -4.01 9.25
N LEU A 287 -12.58 -3.14 9.91
CA LEU A 287 -12.65 -1.70 9.72
C LEU A 287 -11.47 -1.22 8.87
N MET A 288 -11.73 -0.28 7.97
CA MET A 288 -10.72 0.23 7.05
C MET A 288 -10.90 1.74 6.85
N ILE A 289 -9.82 2.48 7.12
CA ILE A 289 -9.77 3.94 6.92
C ILE A 289 -8.51 4.35 6.17
N HIS A 290 -8.55 5.54 5.58
CA HIS A 290 -7.38 6.23 5.01
C HIS A 290 -7.02 7.42 5.90
N THR A 291 -5.73 7.76 5.96
CA THR A 291 -5.21 8.86 6.77
C THR A 291 -4.24 9.75 5.99
N ASN A 292 -4.45 9.83 4.68
CA ASN A 292 -3.60 10.60 3.78
C ASN A 292 -3.40 12.04 4.23
N GLY A 293 -2.14 12.43 4.42
CA GLY A 293 -1.77 13.80 4.79
C GLY A 293 -1.96 14.16 6.25
N GLU A 294 -2.39 13.22 7.10
CA GLU A 294 -2.46 13.40 8.54
C GLU A 294 -1.07 13.42 9.19
N THR A 295 -0.95 14.08 10.34
CA THR A 295 0.21 13.97 11.22
C THR A 295 0.07 12.75 12.13
N PRO A 296 1.14 12.29 12.81
CA PRO A 296 1.04 11.19 13.76
C PRO A 296 -0.05 11.42 14.84
N GLU A 297 -0.17 12.64 15.35
CA GLU A 297 -1.20 13.00 16.33
C GLU A 297 -2.62 12.89 15.72
N GLN A 298 -2.78 13.32 14.48
CA GLN A 298 -4.06 13.21 13.77
C GLN A 298 -4.41 11.76 13.47
N VAL A 299 -3.43 10.90 13.17
CA VAL A 299 -3.65 9.45 13.00
C VAL A 299 -4.20 8.83 14.28
N HIS A 300 -3.63 9.15 15.46
CA HIS A 300 -4.18 8.72 16.76
C HIS A 300 -5.64 9.17 16.93
N GLU A 301 -5.91 10.45 16.66
CA GLU A 301 -7.26 11.02 16.78
C GLU A 301 -8.26 10.35 15.82
N SER A 302 -7.86 10.13 14.57
CA SER A 302 -8.70 9.49 13.54
C SER A 302 -9.04 8.05 13.90
N ILE A 303 -8.06 7.25 14.34
CA ILE A 303 -8.29 5.88 14.81
C ILE A 303 -9.23 5.87 16.01
N ALA A 304 -8.94 6.69 17.01
CA ALA A 304 -9.76 6.75 18.23
C ALA A 304 -11.19 7.21 17.91
N ALA A 305 -11.37 8.21 17.04
CA ALA A 305 -12.67 8.69 16.60
C ALA A 305 -13.46 7.61 15.84
N PHE A 306 -12.79 6.89 14.95
CA PHE A 306 -13.42 5.83 14.16
C PHE A 306 -13.84 4.65 15.03
N ARG A 307 -13.00 4.24 15.99
CA ARG A 307 -13.33 3.17 16.95
C ARG A 307 -14.49 3.55 17.88
N ARG A 308 -14.55 4.80 18.36
CA ARG A 308 -15.69 5.27 19.17
C ARG A 308 -17.01 5.14 18.43
N TRP A 309 -16.99 5.30 17.11
CA TRP A 309 -18.17 5.19 16.27
C TRP A 309 -18.45 3.76 15.79
N ALA A 310 -17.44 3.02 15.34
CA ALA A 310 -17.59 1.71 14.72
C ALA A 310 -17.50 0.53 15.69
N GLY A 311 -16.97 0.74 16.91
CA GLY A 311 -16.72 -0.28 17.92
C GLY A 311 -15.28 -0.81 17.93
N TYR A 312 -14.97 -1.62 18.95
CA TYR A 312 -13.64 -2.20 19.20
C TYR A 312 -13.60 -3.71 19.00
N ASP A 313 -14.67 -4.30 18.54
CA ASP A 313 -14.88 -5.75 18.44
C ASP A 313 -14.31 -6.36 17.14
N ARG A 314 -13.79 -5.52 16.25
CA ARG A 314 -13.25 -5.92 14.94
C ARG A 314 -11.87 -5.31 14.72
N PRO A 315 -11.01 -5.98 13.92
CA PRO A 315 -9.72 -5.39 13.58
C PRO A 315 -9.89 -4.12 12.75
N LEU A 316 -9.00 -3.15 12.97
CA LEU A 316 -8.93 -1.91 12.20
C LEU A 316 -7.61 -1.87 11.43
N MET A 317 -7.70 -1.43 10.20
CA MET A 317 -6.56 -1.26 9.30
C MET A 317 -6.66 0.09 8.60
N ILE A 318 -5.56 0.82 8.60
CA ILE A 318 -5.30 1.86 7.62
C ILE A 318 -4.69 1.15 6.41
N ASN A 319 -5.37 1.13 5.26
CA ASN A 319 -4.81 0.53 4.05
C ASN A 319 -4.26 1.55 3.06
N GLU A 320 -4.38 2.84 3.38
CA GLU A 320 -3.79 3.94 2.63
C GLU A 320 -3.50 5.13 3.54
N ASP A 321 -2.25 5.59 3.55
CA ASP A 321 -1.83 6.80 4.24
C ASP A 321 -0.86 7.62 3.38
N GLY A 322 0.41 7.44 3.57
CA GLY A 322 1.51 8.12 2.92
C GLY A 322 2.81 7.34 3.12
N VAL A 323 3.92 8.06 3.14
CA VAL A 323 5.24 7.45 3.30
C VAL A 323 5.88 7.72 4.67
N SER A 324 5.22 8.49 5.54
CA SER A 324 5.73 8.82 6.87
C SER A 324 5.65 7.63 7.81
N THR A 325 6.78 7.06 8.19
CA THR A 325 6.79 5.97 9.16
C THR A 325 6.50 6.41 10.59
N MET A 326 6.44 7.72 10.86
CA MET A 326 5.89 8.24 12.12
C MET A 326 4.42 7.86 12.27
N ASN A 327 3.65 7.93 11.19
CA ASN A 327 2.25 7.51 11.15
C ASN A 327 2.10 5.98 11.31
N LEU A 328 3.04 5.19 10.79
CA LEU A 328 3.10 3.75 11.05
C LEU A 328 3.15 3.46 12.56
N TYR A 329 4.03 4.16 13.30
CA TYR A 329 4.13 3.96 14.75
C TYR A 329 2.87 4.43 15.48
N ALA A 330 2.32 5.57 15.10
CA ALA A 330 1.04 6.05 15.65
C ALA A 330 -0.09 5.03 15.46
N ALA A 331 -0.20 4.42 14.29
CA ALA A 331 -1.18 3.37 14.04
C ALA A 331 -0.92 2.11 14.89
N VAL A 332 0.34 1.68 15.02
CA VAL A 332 0.73 0.51 15.81
C VAL A 332 0.44 0.72 17.29
N GLU A 333 0.71 1.89 17.83
CA GLU A 333 0.38 2.26 19.23
C GLU A 333 -1.12 2.16 19.51
N GLU A 334 -1.95 2.39 18.50
CA GLU A 334 -3.42 2.21 18.56
C GLU A 334 -3.89 0.80 18.16
N HIS A 335 -2.99 -0.20 18.07
CA HIS A 335 -3.32 -1.56 17.62
C HIS A 335 -4.06 -1.58 16.26
N ALA A 336 -3.64 -0.75 15.32
CA ALA A 336 -4.16 -0.71 13.96
C ALA A 336 -3.11 -1.16 12.95
N GLY A 337 -3.53 -1.85 11.89
CA GLY A 337 -2.68 -2.06 10.73
C GLY A 337 -2.41 -0.75 10.00
N TRP A 338 -1.28 -0.66 9.26
CA TRP A 338 -0.93 0.55 8.52
C TRP A 338 -0.48 0.22 7.10
N GLY A 339 -0.91 1.06 6.14
CA GLY A 339 -0.69 0.91 4.72
C GLY A 339 0.21 2.00 4.15
N PHE A 340 1.38 1.59 3.71
CA PHE A 340 2.31 2.44 2.99
C PHE A 340 1.77 2.79 1.61
N TYR A 341 1.68 4.10 1.34
CA TYR A 341 1.24 4.64 0.07
C TYR A 341 2.29 5.57 -0.50
N ASP A 342 3.05 5.05 -1.46
CA ASP A 342 4.03 5.79 -2.24
C ASP A 342 3.59 5.77 -3.69
N GLN A 343 2.95 6.83 -4.14
CA GLN A 343 2.39 6.91 -5.48
C GLN A 343 3.47 6.88 -6.56
N GLY A 344 4.61 7.51 -6.29
CA GLY A 344 5.70 7.67 -7.25
C GLY A 344 5.43 8.75 -8.30
N TRP A 345 6.50 9.18 -8.90
CA TRP A 345 6.48 10.21 -9.93
C TRP A 345 7.09 9.77 -11.24
N ASN A 346 8.23 9.12 -11.16
CA ASN A 346 8.95 8.60 -12.30
C ASN A 346 8.63 7.13 -12.46
N ASN A 347 7.88 6.79 -13.48
CA ASN A 347 7.58 5.42 -13.84
C ASN A 347 8.84 4.57 -13.81
N TYR A 348 8.77 3.40 -13.19
CA TYR A 348 9.85 2.43 -13.01
C TYR A 348 11.05 2.92 -12.17
N ARG A 349 10.98 4.09 -11.56
CA ARG A 349 12.07 4.65 -10.75
C ARG A 349 11.72 4.74 -9.26
N ASP A 350 10.54 5.23 -8.93
CA ASP A 350 10.07 5.44 -7.57
C ASP A 350 8.60 5.03 -7.41
N GLY A 351 8.14 4.98 -6.18
CA GLY A 351 6.75 4.64 -5.83
C GLY A 351 6.34 3.20 -6.11
N PHE A 352 5.09 2.90 -5.71
CA PHE A 352 4.47 1.60 -5.90
C PHE A 352 3.12 1.66 -6.63
N GLN A 353 2.77 2.80 -7.23
CA GLN A 353 1.48 2.93 -7.91
C GLN A 353 1.58 3.27 -9.39
N SER A 354 2.53 4.11 -9.81
CA SER A 354 2.60 4.56 -11.21
C SER A 354 3.27 3.53 -12.11
N PRO A 355 2.54 2.89 -13.05
CA PRO A 355 3.13 1.93 -13.97
C PRO A 355 4.01 2.59 -15.06
N PRO A 356 5.00 1.87 -15.59
CA PRO A 356 5.52 0.62 -15.08
C PRO A 356 6.19 0.83 -13.73
N THR A 357 5.98 -0.11 -12.81
CA THR A 357 6.41 0.07 -11.41
C THR A 357 7.63 -0.79 -11.11
N ASN A 358 8.66 -0.17 -10.55
CA ASN A 358 9.75 -0.93 -9.93
C ASN A 358 9.33 -1.38 -8.53
N TRP A 359 9.01 -2.65 -8.39
CA TRP A 359 8.50 -3.24 -7.14
C TRP A 359 9.58 -3.56 -6.12
N THR A 360 10.85 -3.35 -6.44
CA THR A 360 11.95 -3.58 -5.50
C THR A 360 12.08 -2.45 -4.47
N ILE A 361 12.82 -2.69 -3.40
CA ILE A 361 13.12 -1.69 -2.37
C ILE A 361 14.33 -0.85 -2.85
N ASN A 362 14.11 -0.03 -3.87
CA ASN A 362 15.14 0.65 -4.63
C ASN A 362 15.34 2.14 -4.28
N THR A 363 14.48 2.71 -3.44
CA THR A 363 14.56 4.14 -3.05
C THR A 363 14.73 4.29 -1.53
N PRO A 364 15.27 5.42 -1.04
CA PRO A 364 15.31 5.72 0.39
C PRO A 364 13.94 5.70 1.05
N VAL A 365 12.91 6.22 0.38
CA VAL A 365 11.52 6.25 0.89
C VAL A 365 11.01 4.84 1.14
N LYS A 366 11.10 3.95 0.15
CA LYS A 366 10.73 2.53 0.31
C LYS A 366 11.58 1.84 1.37
N TRP A 367 12.88 2.12 1.38
CA TRP A 367 13.79 1.49 2.32
C TRP A 367 13.48 1.84 3.77
N VAL A 368 13.21 3.12 4.09
CA VAL A 368 12.81 3.54 5.44
C VAL A 368 11.58 2.77 5.91
N PHE A 369 10.58 2.64 5.06
CA PHE A 369 9.38 1.87 5.40
C PHE A 369 9.71 0.40 5.71
N PHE A 370 10.38 -0.31 4.82
CA PHE A 370 10.68 -1.73 5.02
C PHE A 370 11.67 -1.98 6.18
N GLU A 371 12.58 -1.03 6.45
CA GLU A 371 13.45 -1.09 7.61
C GLU A 371 12.66 -0.96 8.91
N GLN A 372 11.67 -0.04 8.96
CA GLN A 372 10.81 0.11 10.14
C GLN A 372 9.85 -1.07 10.31
N VAL A 373 9.30 -1.62 9.23
CA VAL A 373 8.54 -2.89 9.28
C VAL A 373 9.40 -4.02 9.85
N ALA A 374 10.63 -4.17 9.35
CA ALA A 374 11.55 -5.19 9.83
C ALA A 374 11.87 -5.03 11.33
N ARG A 375 12.08 -3.79 11.78
CA ARG A 375 12.31 -3.47 13.18
C ARG A 375 11.11 -3.84 14.07
N LEU A 376 9.92 -3.41 13.69
CA LEU A 376 8.68 -3.67 14.43
C LEU A 376 8.33 -5.16 14.49
N THR A 377 8.63 -5.90 13.44
CA THR A 377 8.33 -7.34 13.35
C THR A 377 9.45 -8.24 13.87
N GLY A 378 10.61 -7.68 14.19
CA GLY A 378 11.81 -8.45 14.55
C GLY A 378 12.41 -9.22 13.38
N SER A 379 12.10 -8.82 12.16
CA SER A 379 12.57 -9.42 10.90
C SER A 379 13.89 -8.80 10.44
N PRO A 380 14.62 -9.41 9.49
CA PRO A 380 15.81 -8.80 8.92
C PRO A 380 15.48 -7.52 8.12
N ALA A 381 16.24 -6.45 8.37
CA ALA A 381 16.13 -5.23 7.55
C ALA A 381 16.71 -5.48 6.14
N PRO A 382 16.12 -4.87 5.10
CA PRO A 382 16.67 -4.96 3.77
C PRO A 382 17.98 -4.16 3.65
N PRO A 383 18.87 -4.53 2.72
CA PRO A 383 20.05 -3.71 2.45
C PRO A 383 19.63 -2.32 1.98
N ARG A 384 20.33 -1.29 2.48
CA ARG A 384 20.10 0.09 2.05
C ARG A 384 20.42 0.23 0.56
N PRO A 385 19.50 0.73 -0.26
CA PRO A 385 19.75 0.90 -1.69
C PRO A 385 20.83 1.96 -1.93
N LYS A 386 21.63 1.73 -2.95
CA LYS A 386 22.44 2.80 -3.53
C LYS A 386 21.51 3.63 -4.41
N TYR A 387 21.11 4.76 -3.93
CA TYR A 387 20.24 5.67 -4.65
C TYR A 387 21.05 6.94 -4.95
N ASP A 388 21.41 7.10 -6.20
CA ASP A 388 22.10 8.27 -6.71
C ASP A 388 21.09 9.10 -7.51
N ALA A 389 20.37 9.94 -6.79
CA ALA A 389 19.44 10.85 -7.39
C ALA A 389 19.98 12.26 -7.20
N GLU A 390 20.34 12.90 -8.30
CA GLU A 390 20.67 14.34 -8.37
C GLU A 390 19.56 15.21 -7.74
N ASP A 391 18.43 14.60 -7.49
CA ASP A 391 17.18 15.22 -7.17
C ASP A 391 16.76 15.07 -5.70
N THR A 392 17.54 14.45 -4.82
CA THR A 392 17.20 14.33 -3.40
C THR A 392 17.68 15.53 -2.59
N PRO A 393 16.99 15.90 -1.50
CA PRO A 393 17.44 17.00 -0.64
C PRO A 393 18.82 16.70 -0.04
N VAL A 394 19.59 17.73 0.27
CA VAL A 394 20.87 17.61 0.96
C VAL A 394 20.69 18.01 2.41
N ILE A 395 21.21 17.18 3.32
CA ILE A 395 21.14 17.43 4.76
C ILE A 395 22.50 17.86 5.28
N HIS A 396 22.56 19.03 5.91
CA HIS A 396 23.69 19.50 6.69
C HIS A 396 23.28 19.52 8.16
N LEU A 397 23.88 18.69 9.01
CA LEU A 397 23.59 18.72 10.44
C LEU A 397 24.57 19.67 11.14
N ILE A 398 24.02 20.63 11.88
CA ILE A 398 24.78 21.59 12.69
C ILE A 398 24.71 21.15 14.14
N GLY A 399 25.82 21.30 14.85
CA GLY A 399 25.94 21.07 16.31
C GLY A 399 26.08 19.63 16.72
N LEU A 400 26.07 18.68 15.77
CA LEU A 400 26.37 17.27 16.02
C LEU A 400 27.16 16.68 14.86
N THR A 401 28.32 16.10 15.18
CA THR A 401 29.21 15.43 14.22
C THR A 401 29.40 13.96 14.57
N PRO A 402 29.69 13.09 13.58
CA PRO A 402 29.95 11.68 13.86
C PRO A 402 31.03 11.45 14.90
N GLY A 403 30.73 10.64 15.93
CA GLY A 403 31.62 10.33 17.03
C GLY A 403 31.74 11.39 18.12
N GLN A 404 30.99 12.48 18.02
CA GLN A 404 30.99 13.52 19.06
C GLN A 404 30.42 13.01 20.38
N THR A 405 31.04 13.41 21.50
CA THR A 405 30.45 13.23 22.84
C THR A 405 29.67 14.49 23.22
N VAL A 406 28.45 14.29 23.70
CA VAL A 406 27.52 15.37 24.10
C VAL A 406 27.07 15.16 25.54
N LYS A 407 26.82 16.27 26.27
CA LYS A 407 26.33 16.26 27.64
C LYS A 407 25.29 17.37 27.84
N GLY A 408 24.22 17.07 28.58
CA GLY A 408 23.23 18.06 28.97
C GLY A 408 22.41 18.53 27.76
N ARG A 409 22.66 19.76 27.30
CA ARG A 409 21.92 20.34 26.15
C ARG A 409 22.86 20.58 24.98
N ALA A 410 22.45 20.17 23.81
CA ALA A 410 23.13 20.40 22.55
C ALA A 410 22.27 21.23 21.59
N TRP A 411 22.91 22.15 20.88
CA TRP A 411 22.26 22.77 19.71
C TRP A 411 22.42 21.81 18.54
N VAL A 412 21.32 21.26 18.06
CA VAL A 412 21.35 20.37 16.89
C VAL A 412 20.23 20.80 15.94
N GLU A 413 20.59 21.11 14.71
CA GLU A 413 19.65 21.52 13.67
C GLU A 413 20.03 20.91 12.33
N ALA A 414 19.07 20.39 11.60
CA ALA A 414 19.23 19.97 10.22
C ALA A 414 18.90 21.13 9.29
N ILE A 415 19.91 21.61 8.58
CA ILE A 415 19.71 22.51 7.44
C ILE A 415 19.49 21.63 6.23
N VAL A 416 18.33 21.75 5.61
CA VAL A 416 17.96 20.95 4.45
C VAL A 416 17.92 21.83 3.22
N GLU A 417 18.79 21.54 2.29
CA GLU A 417 18.86 22.22 1.00
C GLU A 417 18.00 21.46 -0.02
N ASP A 418 17.00 22.15 -0.54
CA ASP A 418 16.20 21.69 -1.65
C ASP A 418 16.96 21.97 -2.98
N ARG A 419 17.18 20.93 -3.79
CA ARG A 419 17.82 21.08 -5.10
C ARG A 419 16.82 21.46 -6.20
N HIS A 420 15.54 21.43 -5.89
CA HIS A 420 14.47 21.76 -6.81
C HIS A 420 13.56 22.84 -6.25
N SER A 421 13.88 24.07 -6.40
CA SER A 421 13.18 25.27 -5.90
C SER A 421 11.65 25.33 -6.16
N ARG A 422 11.06 24.34 -6.82
CA ARG A 422 9.65 24.31 -7.17
C ARG A 422 8.75 23.72 -6.08
N TRP A 423 9.28 22.80 -5.28
CA TRP A 423 8.52 22.10 -4.24
C TRP A 423 9.29 22.18 -2.93
N PRO A 424 8.66 22.60 -1.84
CA PRO A 424 9.37 22.78 -0.57
C PRO A 424 9.72 21.44 0.07
N ILE A 425 10.70 21.48 0.98
CA ILE A 425 10.92 20.39 1.93
C ILE A 425 9.61 20.15 2.68
N LYS A 426 9.10 18.93 2.60
CA LYS A 426 7.80 18.58 3.17
C LYS A 426 7.87 18.40 4.67
N ARG A 427 8.93 17.73 5.12
CA ARG A 427 9.20 17.46 6.54
C ARG A 427 10.59 16.89 6.75
N VAL A 428 11.01 16.91 8.00
CA VAL A 428 12.18 16.19 8.50
C VAL A 428 11.74 15.29 9.65
N GLU A 429 12.11 14.03 9.56
CA GLU A 429 11.86 13.00 10.58
C GLU A 429 13.18 12.67 11.28
N PHE A 430 13.17 12.63 12.60
CA PHE A 430 14.30 12.22 13.41
C PHE A 430 14.02 10.87 14.05
N PHE A 431 14.99 9.98 13.98
CA PHE A 431 14.96 8.68 14.66
C PHE A 431 16.15 8.61 15.59
N LEU A 432 15.92 8.15 16.81
CA LEU A 432 16.96 7.87 17.77
C LEU A 432 17.08 6.35 17.94
N ASP A 433 18.27 5.80 17.69
CA ASP A 433 18.53 4.35 17.73
C ASP A 433 17.55 3.55 16.89
N GLY A 434 17.13 4.17 15.78
CA GLY A 434 16.22 3.63 14.80
C GLY A 434 14.72 3.66 15.18
N ARG A 435 14.34 4.25 16.32
CA ARG A 435 12.94 4.50 16.68
C ARG A 435 12.55 5.94 16.38
N PRO A 436 11.29 6.22 16.00
CA PRO A 436 10.79 7.58 15.87
C PRO A 436 11.10 8.40 17.11
N TYR A 437 11.59 9.61 16.89
CA TYR A 437 11.92 10.53 17.96
C TYR A 437 11.19 11.85 17.84
N SER A 438 11.23 12.48 16.69
CA SER A 438 10.48 13.71 16.44
C SER A 438 10.22 13.97 14.96
N TYR A 439 9.20 14.78 14.68
CA TYR A 439 8.69 15.10 13.36
C TYR A 439 8.55 16.62 13.22
N ARG A 440 9.07 17.20 12.13
CA ARG A 440 9.02 18.63 11.85
C ARG A 440 8.59 18.91 10.42
N ARG A 441 7.52 19.71 10.27
CA ARG A 441 7.06 20.18 8.96
C ARG A 441 7.69 21.52 8.56
N ASN A 442 8.17 22.31 9.51
CA ASN A 442 8.74 23.63 9.29
C ASN A 442 10.08 23.76 9.99
N ALA A 443 10.95 24.57 9.43
CA ALA A 443 12.18 24.98 10.10
C ALA A 443 11.87 25.81 11.36
N PRO A 444 12.72 25.77 12.40
CA PRO A 444 13.98 25.00 12.44
C PRO A 444 13.73 23.50 12.56
N PHE A 445 14.45 22.71 11.77
CA PHE A 445 14.38 21.25 11.83
C PHE A 445 15.32 20.74 12.92
N ALA A 446 14.85 20.74 14.16
CA ALA A 446 15.61 20.34 15.32
C ALA A 446 14.96 19.13 16.03
N PRO A 447 15.75 18.12 16.47
CA PRO A 447 15.21 16.92 17.11
C PRO A 447 14.46 17.22 18.41
N GLY A 448 14.91 18.21 19.17
CA GLY A 448 14.29 18.63 20.44
C GLY A 448 13.07 19.55 20.30
N GLY A 449 12.63 19.90 19.09
CA GLY A 449 11.50 20.79 18.85
C GLY A 449 11.76 22.27 19.11
N SER A 450 12.78 22.58 19.87
CA SER A 450 13.37 23.88 20.05
C SER A 450 14.83 23.83 19.59
N GLU A 451 15.49 24.95 19.62
CA GLU A 451 16.88 25.08 19.21
C GLU A 451 17.83 24.22 20.04
N TRP A 452 17.49 23.92 21.29
CA TRP A 452 18.29 23.13 22.22
C TRP A 452 17.72 21.74 22.44
N TRP A 453 18.45 20.72 22.03
CA TRP A 453 18.12 19.32 22.30
C TRP A 453 18.65 18.92 23.67
N ASP A 454 17.77 18.52 24.58
CA ASP A 454 18.14 18.02 25.92
C ASP A 454 18.48 16.54 25.83
N VAL A 455 19.77 16.23 25.78
CA VAL A 455 20.26 14.83 25.71
C VAL A 455 20.41 14.21 27.09
N SER A 456 20.21 14.96 28.18
CA SER A 456 20.33 14.41 29.55
C SER A 456 19.24 13.38 29.88
N GLN A 457 18.19 13.34 29.06
CA GLN A 457 17.11 12.35 29.17
C GLN A 457 17.46 11.02 28.47
N LEU A 458 18.54 10.96 27.72
CA LEU A 458 18.99 9.75 27.05
C LEU A 458 19.92 8.95 27.99
N PRO A 459 19.92 7.62 27.89
CA PRO A 459 20.92 6.81 28.58
C PRO A 459 22.34 7.22 28.20
N ALA A 460 23.28 7.14 29.14
CA ALA A 460 24.69 7.32 28.80
C ALA A 460 25.15 6.18 27.86
N GLY A 461 25.97 6.53 26.88
CA GLY A 461 26.48 5.54 25.91
C GLY A 461 26.37 5.96 24.46
N ALA A 462 26.59 5.00 23.59
CA ALA A 462 26.55 5.20 22.14
C ALA A 462 25.12 5.25 21.59
N HIS A 463 24.84 6.25 20.77
CA HIS A 463 23.56 6.49 20.10
C HIS A 463 23.77 6.77 18.63
N VAL A 464 22.69 6.65 17.85
CA VAL A 464 22.62 7.08 16.45
C VAL A 464 21.42 7.99 16.25
N LEU A 465 21.68 9.25 15.89
CA LEU A 465 20.63 10.13 15.38
C LEU A 465 20.52 9.93 13.87
N ARG A 466 19.36 9.44 13.41
CA ARG A 466 19.03 9.43 11.99
C ARG A 466 18.16 10.63 11.68
N VAL A 467 18.51 11.33 10.61
CA VAL A 467 17.74 12.42 10.03
C VAL A 467 17.26 11.98 8.66
N VAL A 468 15.95 12.04 8.42
CA VAL A 468 15.35 11.76 7.12
C VAL A 468 14.63 13.02 6.66
N ALA A 469 15.14 13.65 5.61
CA ALA A 469 14.51 14.81 5.00
C ALA A 469 13.73 14.38 3.76
N TYR A 470 12.47 14.75 3.73
CA TYR A 470 11.55 14.45 2.62
C TYR A 470 11.28 15.72 1.82
N ASP A 471 11.43 15.59 0.52
CA ASP A 471 11.12 16.61 -0.46
C ASP A 471 9.92 16.18 -1.31
N MET A 472 9.11 17.16 -1.70
CA MET A 472 8.00 16.92 -2.63
C MET A 472 8.50 17.01 -4.06
N ARG A 473 8.13 16.00 -4.89
CA ARG A 473 8.41 16.04 -6.33
C ARG A 473 7.21 16.36 -7.20
N GLY A 474 6.06 16.53 -6.59
CA GLY A 474 4.80 16.81 -7.25
C GLY A 474 3.75 17.23 -6.24
N PRO A 475 2.51 17.48 -6.70
CA PRO A 475 1.41 17.92 -5.85
C PRO A 475 0.92 16.82 -5.00
N ARG A 476 1.11 16.28 -4.03
CA ARG A 476 0.67 15.17 -3.18
C ARG A 476 1.45 13.86 -3.40
N PHE A 477 1.62 13.10 -2.39
CA PHE A 477 2.06 11.70 -2.30
C PHE A 477 3.28 11.26 -3.13
N THR A 478 4.00 12.18 -3.76
CA THR A 478 5.25 11.94 -4.47
C THR A 478 6.38 12.57 -3.69
N GLU A 479 7.16 11.74 -3.05
CA GLU A 479 8.23 12.20 -2.18
C GLU A 479 9.55 11.51 -2.52
N THR A 480 10.64 12.25 -2.38
CA THR A 480 11.98 11.68 -2.29
C THR A 480 12.52 11.90 -0.91
N ALA A 481 13.56 11.17 -0.55
CA ALA A 481 14.16 11.33 0.75
C ALA A 481 15.67 11.19 0.71
N THR A 482 16.33 11.90 1.63
CA THR A 482 17.74 11.69 1.99
C THR A 482 17.83 11.25 3.44
N ILE A 483 18.73 10.32 3.72
CA ILE A 483 18.95 9.75 5.04
C ILE A 483 20.37 10.03 5.48
N LEU A 484 20.52 10.68 6.63
CA LEU A 484 21.79 10.92 7.29
C LEU A 484 21.79 10.22 8.66
N ASP A 485 22.74 9.32 8.87
CA ASP A 485 22.97 8.67 10.17
C ASP A 485 24.21 9.29 10.84
N VAL A 486 24.07 9.78 12.07
CA VAL A 486 25.12 10.42 12.85
C VAL A 486 25.29 9.67 14.17
N PRO A 487 26.32 8.82 14.31
CA PRO A 487 26.67 8.20 15.58
C PRO A 487 27.26 9.24 16.54
N PHE A 488 26.86 9.19 17.82
CA PHE A 488 27.36 10.07 18.87
C PHE A 488 27.34 9.33 20.22
N THR A 489 27.95 9.93 21.25
CA THR A 489 27.97 9.39 22.61
C THR A 489 27.35 10.38 23.58
N VAL A 490 26.50 9.90 24.48
CA VAL A 490 26.00 10.70 25.62
C VAL A 490 26.84 10.40 26.86
N GLU A 491 27.33 11.46 27.51
CA GLU A 491 28.05 11.39 28.77
C GLU A 491 27.11 11.73 29.93
N GLU A 492 27.33 11.06 31.10
CA GLU A 492 26.54 11.30 32.33
C GLU A 492 26.66 12.75 32.86
#